data_83f1b7e685cbf96f4dd89cd44ddeeaf9
#
_entry.id   83f1b7e685cbf96f4dd89cd44ddeeaf9
#
_cell.length_a   1.000
_cell.length_b   1.000
_cell.length_c   1.000
_cell.angle_alpha   90.00
_cell.angle_beta   90.00
_cell.angle_gamma   90.00
#
_symmetry.space_group_name_H-M   'P 1'
#
loop_
_entity.id
_entity.type
_entity.pdbx_description
1 polymer ?
#
loop_
_entity_poly.entity_id
_entity_poly.type
_entity_poly.pdbx_seq_one_letter_code
_entity_poly.pdbx_strand_id
1 'polypeptide(L)'
;MVGVYIVDDSKLFVNELTLTVPWAELGCRVVGSAVNAFDAEREIRDSRPDLVITDISMPERSGLELIERLGDLEGMEFILISAYSRFEYALKAIKLNTADYFVKPFDDEEFYAAIRKMAERIEQKRGAEPPKTTGGYLEAAVQYVDAHYAEEISAASVAKALFISESYLSKQFRRELNTSFSEYLNYVRIRRSMQLLRATDMMV
;
A
#
# COMPACT_ATOMS: atom_id res chain seq x y z
N MET A 1 2.54 -7.17 -16.62
CA MET A 1 1.23 -6.47 -16.78
C MET A 1 0.51 -6.45 -15.44
N VAL A 2 0.03 -5.29 -15.08
CA VAL A 2 -0.68 -5.02 -13.82
C VAL A 2 -2.13 -5.49 -13.91
N GLY A 3 -2.59 -6.31 -12.95
CA GLY A 3 -3.97 -6.77 -12.85
C GLY A 3 -4.85 -5.70 -12.24
N VAL A 4 -5.88 -5.25 -12.94
CA VAL A 4 -6.84 -4.22 -12.50
C VAL A 4 -8.19 -4.84 -12.18
N TYR A 5 -8.78 -4.48 -11.05
CA TYR A 5 -10.14 -4.84 -10.66
C TYR A 5 -11.00 -3.59 -10.57
N ILE A 6 -12.21 -3.60 -11.17
CA ILE A 6 -13.08 -2.43 -11.27
C ILE A 6 -14.33 -2.67 -10.43
N VAL A 7 -14.71 -1.69 -9.58
CA VAL A 7 -15.90 -1.76 -8.73
C VAL A 7 -16.72 -0.48 -8.87
N ASP A 8 -17.96 -0.60 -9.33
CA ASP A 8 -18.90 0.53 -9.44
C ASP A 8 -20.31 -0.02 -9.49
N ASP A 9 -21.27 0.57 -8.79
CA ASP A 9 -22.66 0.11 -8.79
C ASP A 9 -23.37 0.30 -10.14
N SER A 10 -22.83 1.18 -11.00
CA SER A 10 -23.25 1.32 -12.39
C SER A 10 -22.60 0.28 -13.29
N LYS A 11 -23.33 -0.77 -13.63
CA LYS A 11 -22.87 -1.78 -14.60
C LYS A 11 -22.46 -1.16 -15.95
N LEU A 12 -23.12 -0.07 -16.34
CA LEU A 12 -22.81 0.64 -17.57
C LEU A 12 -21.39 1.26 -17.49
N PHE A 13 -21.06 1.91 -16.38
CA PHE A 13 -19.75 2.52 -16.16
C PHE A 13 -18.64 1.46 -16.03
N VAL A 14 -18.89 0.34 -15.35
CA VAL A 14 -17.96 -0.80 -15.32
C VAL A 14 -17.65 -1.30 -16.74
N ASN A 15 -18.69 -1.49 -17.56
CA ASN A 15 -18.51 -1.93 -18.96
C ASN A 15 -17.78 -0.88 -19.80
N GLU A 16 -18.10 0.40 -19.63
CA GLU A 16 -17.44 1.51 -20.29
C GLU A 16 -15.93 1.48 -19.98
N LEU A 17 -15.53 1.54 -18.72
CA LEU A 17 -14.12 1.48 -18.34
C LEU A 17 -13.42 0.21 -18.87
N THR A 18 -14.10 -0.94 -18.79
CA THR A 18 -13.51 -2.20 -19.24
C THR A 18 -13.22 -2.22 -20.74
N LEU A 19 -14.09 -1.60 -21.55
CA LEU A 19 -14.05 -1.71 -23.00
C LEU A 19 -13.35 -0.52 -23.69
N THR A 20 -13.42 0.69 -23.09
CA THR A 20 -12.93 1.91 -23.74
C THR A 20 -11.51 2.28 -23.32
N VAL A 21 -11.10 1.96 -22.09
CA VAL A 21 -9.74 2.23 -21.63
C VAL A 21 -8.75 1.30 -22.33
N PRO A 22 -7.67 1.84 -22.90
CA PRO A 22 -6.66 1.04 -23.63
C PRO A 22 -5.70 0.34 -22.63
N TRP A 23 -6.23 -0.57 -21.82
CA TRP A 23 -5.52 -1.22 -20.70
C TRP A 23 -4.17 -1.81 -21.09
N ALA A 24 -4.09 -2.46 -22.25
CA ALA A 24 -2.85 -3.08 -22.73
C ALA A 24 -1.75 -2.04 -23.01
N GLU A 25 -2.12 -0.87 -23.56
CA GLU A 25 -1.18 0.23 -23.82
C GLU A 25 -0.71 0.92 -22.53
N LEU A 26 -1.52 0.82 -21.47
CA LEU A 26 -1.20 1.32 -20.12
C LEU A 26 -0.42 0.30 -19.28
N GLY A 27 -0.03 -0.86 -19.84
CA GLY A 27 0.68 -1.92 -19.13
C GLY A 27 -0.20 -2.73 -18.18
N CYS A 28 -1.53 -2.64 -18.34
CA CYS A 28 -2.54 -3.22 -17.46
C CYS A 28 -3.40 -4.27 -18.17
N ARG A 29 -4.14 -5.04 -17.37
CA ARG A 29 -5.24 -5.90 -17.83
C ARG A 29 -6.34 -5.94 -16.79
N VAL A 30 -7.60 -5.89 -17.18
CA VAL A 30 -8.72 -6.11 -16.26
C VAL A 30 -8.78 -7.60 -15.91
N VAL A 31 -8.75 -7.90 -14.62
CA VAL A 31 -8.79 -9.28 -14.09
C VAL A 31 -10.16 -9.63 -13.50
N GLY A 32 -11.01 -8.63 -13.25
CA GLY A 32 -12.36 -8.81 -12.78
C GLY A 32 -13.08 -7.49 -12.53
N SER A 33 -14.36 -7.58 -12.24
CA SER A 33 -15.16 -6.42 -11.89
C SER A 33 -16.39 -6.84 -11.08
N ALA A 34 -16.88 -5.94 -10.22
CA ALA A 34 -18.10 -6.14 -9.45
C ALA A 34 -18.97 -4.87 -9.45
N VAL A 35 -20.25 -5.06 -9.19
CA VAL A 35 -21.24 -3.97 -9.09
C VAL A 35 -21.67 -3.68 -7.65
N ASN A 36 -20.98 -4.25 -6.68
CA ASN A 36 -21.17 -3.99 -5.26
C ASN A 36 -19.92 -4.34 -4.47
N ALA A 37 -19.79 -3.78 -3.28
CA ALA A 37 -18.61 -3.96 -2.43
C ALA A 37 -18.49 -5.36 -1.82
N PHE A 38 -19.58 -6.12 -1.67
CA PHE A 38 -19.55 -7.45 -1.05
C PHE A 38 -18.95 -8.49 -1.99
N ASP A 39 -19.41 -8.52 -3.24
CA ASP A 39 -18.84 -9.38 -4.27
C ASP A 39 -17.39 -8.98 -4.57
N ALA A 40 -17.13 -7.65 -4.65
CA ALA A 40 -15.80 -7.13 -4.84
C ALA A 40 -14.84 -7.60 -3.74
N GLU A 41 -15.20 -7.51 -2.46
CA GLU A 41 -14.34 -7.94 -1.34
C GLU A 41 -13.95 -9.42 -1.49
N ARG A 42 -14.92 -10.30 -1.78
CA ARG A 42 -14.67 -11.73 -1.97
C ARG A 42 -13.73 -11.99 -3.16
N GLU A 43 -14.09 -11.45 -4.32
CA GLU A 43 -13.37 -11.72 -5.57
C GLU A 43 -11.97 -11.09 -5.60
N ILE A 44 -11.78 -9.93 -4.98
CA ILE A 44 -10.47 -9.29 -4.83
C ILE A 44 -9.56 -10.12 -3.92
N ARG A 45 -10.09 -10.70 -2.83
CA ARG A 45 -9.32 -11.60 -1.96
C ARG A 45 -8.83 -12.85 -2.68
N ASP A 46 -9.63 -13.37 -3.61
CA ASP A 46 -9.30 -14.57 -4.40
C ASP A 46 -8.34 -14.24 -5.55
N SER A 47 -8.63 -13.19 -6.33
CA SER A 47 -7.88 -12.84 -7.54
C SER A 47 -6.59 -12.06 -7.31
N ARG A 48 -6.47 -11.40 -6.13
CA ARG A 48 -5.30 -10.58 -5.75
C ARG A 48 -4.86 -9.62 -6.84
N PRO A 49 -5.71 -8.69 -7.29
CA PRO A 49 -5.32 -7.69 -8.28
C PRO A 49 -4.24 -6.76 -7.69
N ASP A 50 -3.51 -6.10 -8.57
CA ASP A 50 -2.49 -5.13 -8.18
C ASP A 50 -3.06 -3.73 -7.95
N LEU A 51 -4.10 -3.41 -8.73
CA LEU A 51 -4.80 -2.13 -8.71
C LEU A 51 -6.30 -2.37 -8.61
N VAL A 52 -6.94 -1.71 -7.67
CA VAL A 52 -8.41 -1.67 -7.55
C VAL A 52 -8.88 -0.25 -7.84
N ILE A 53 -9.80 -0.12 -8.79
CA ILE A 53 -10.49 1.13 -9.11
C ILE A 53 -11.91 1.00 -8.57
N THR A 54 -12.31 1.83 -7.61
CA THR A 54 -13.61 1.70 -6.96
C THR A 54 -14.36 3.02 -6.88
N ASP A 55 -15.67 2.98 -7.17
CA ASP A 55 -16.55 4.09 -6.80
C ASP A 55 -16.66 4.21 -5.28
N ILE A 56 -16.78 5.45 -4.79
CA ILE A 56 -16.97 5.70 -3.36
C ILE A 56 -18.41 5.45 -2.95
N SER A 57 -19.37 5.88 -3.77
CA SER A 57 -20.78 6.01 -3.37
C SER A 57 -21.62 4.82 -3.86
N MET A 58 -21.36 3.64 -3.35
CA MET A 58 -22.13 2.44 -3.66
C MET A 58 -23.19 2.15 -2.57
N PRO A 59 -24.33 1.53 -2.93
CA PRO A 59 -25.31 1.07 -1.97
C PRO A 59 -24.73 0.10 -0.93
N GLU A 60 -25.31 0.08 0.27
CA GLU A 60 -24.99 -0.79 1.40
C GLU A 60 -23.58 -0.63 1.96
N ARG A 61 -22.57 -0.56 1.13
CA ARG A 61 -21.17 -0.40 1.55
C ARG A 61 -20.38 0.46 0.54
N SER A 62 -19.75 1.51 1.03
CA SER A 62 -18.95 2.42 0.22
C SER A 62 -17.61 1.80 -0.22
N GLY A 63 -17.02 2.36 -1.29
CA GLY A 63 -15.66 2.00 -1.72
C GLY A 63 -14.59 2.28 -0.67
N LEU A 64 -14.79 3.28 0.18
CA LEU A 64 -13.89 3.57 1.30
C LEU A 64 -13.91 2.44 2.34
N GLU A 65 -15.09 1.94 2.69
CA GLU A 65 -15.23 0.78 3.59
C GLU A 65 -14.67 -0.50 2.98
N LEU A 66 -14.81 -0.66 1.65
CA LEU A 66 -14.18 -1.77 0.92
C LEU A 66 -12.65 -1.72 1.07
N ILE A 67 -12.03 -0.56 0.87
CA ILE A 67 -10.58 -0.38 1.02
C ILE A 67 -10.14 -0.66 2.46
N GLU A 68 -10.87 -0.15 3.47
CA GLU A 68 -10.58 -0.43 4.88
C GLU A 68 -10.56 -1.93 5.19
N ARG A 69 -11.49 -2.69 4.61
CA ARG A 69 -11.58 -4.14 4.77
C ARG A 69 -10.51 -4.93 4.02
N LEU A 70 -10.03 -4.38 2.91
CA LEU A 70 -8.94 -4.95 2.13
C LEU A 70 -7.56 -4.52 2.65
N GLY A 71 -7.50 -3.67 3.67
CA GLY A 71 -6.26 -3.11 4.20
C GLY A 71 -5.28 -4.11 4.83
N ASP A 72 -5.69 -5.38 4.97
CA ASP A 72 -4.82 -6.51 5.34
C ASP A 72 -4.09 -7.14 4.13
N LEU A 73 -4.49 -6.77 2.91
CA LEU A 73 -3.90 -7.26 1.68
C LEU A 73 -2.77 -6.34 1.22
N GLU A 74 -1.56 -6.87 1.21
CA GLU A 74 -0.36 -6.12 0.85
C GLU A 74 -0.13 -6.03 -0.65
N GLY A 75 0.55 -4.96 -1.08
CA GLY A 75 0.96 -4.78 -2.47
C GLY A 75 -0.14 -4.28 -3.40
N MET A 76 -1.34 -4.03 -2.88
CA MET A 76 -2.47 -3.55 -3.67
C MET A 76 -2.55 -2.02 -3.61
N GLU A 77 -2.75 -1.41 -4.76
CA GLU A 77 -2.96 0.04 -4.89
C GLU A 77 -4.43 0.34 -5.19
N PHE A 78 -4.89 1.54 -4.81
CA PHE A 78 -6.29 1.91 -4.97
C PHE A 78 -6.42 3.26 -5.67
N ILE A 79 -7.34 3.34 -6.64
CA ILE A 79 -7.85 4.58 -7.22
C ILE A 79 -9.32 4.71 -6.83
N LEU A 80 -9.69 5.85 -6.29
CA LEU A 80 -11.07 6.17 -5.96
C LEU A 80 -11.71 7.01 -7.05
N ILE A 81 -12.95 6.70 -7.38
CA ILE A 81 -13.78 7.50 -8.28
C ILE A 81 -15.02 7.93 -7.51
N SER A 82 -15.54 9.12 -7.75
CA SER A 82 -16.75 9.63 -7.09
C SER A 82 -17.55 10.55 -8.00
N ALA A 83 -18.87 10.48 -7.91
CA ALA A 83 -19.76 11.45 -8.53
C ALA A 83 -19.77 12.82 -7.78
N TYR A 84 -19.15 12.90 -6.61
CA TYR A 84 -19.21 14.09 -5.75
C TYR A 84 -17.82 14.56 -5.36
N SER A 85 -17.55 15.86 -5.56
CA SER A 85 -16.33 16.53 -5.09
C SER A 85 -16.46 16.90 -3.59
N ARG A 86 -16.56 15.91 -2.70
CA ARG A 86 -16.62 16.17 -1.25
C ARG A 86 -15.21 16.16 -0.67
N PHE A 87 -14.87 17.25 0.00
CA PHE A 87 -13.57 17.37 0.69
C PHE A 87 -13.31 16.24 1.70
N GLU A 88 -14.36 15.75 2.36
CA GLU A 88 -14.28 14.62 3.31
C GLU A 88 -13.82 13.32 2.65
N TYR A 89 -14.20 13.09 1.39
CA TYR A 89 -13.76 11.90 0.64
C TYR A 89 -12.27 11.97 0.29
N ALA A 90 -11.81 13.16 -0.13
CA ALA A 90 -10.39 13.38 -0.39
C ALA A 90 -9.53 13.19 0.87
N LEU A 91 -9.98 13.69 2.03
CA LEU A 91 -9.30 13.46 3.31
C LEU A 91 -9.26 11.99 3.71
N LYS A 92 -10.33 11.24 3.50
CA LYS A 92 -10.37 9.80 3.77
C LYS A 92 -9.46 9.04 2.80
N ALA A 93 -9.46 9.39 1.52
CA ALA A 93 -8.56 8.83 0.51
C ALA A 93 -7.08 8.99 0.93
N ILE A 94 -6.69 10.18 1.39
CA ILE A 94 -5.34 10.44 1.91
C ILE A 94 -5.02 9.54 3.13
N LYS A 95 -5.96 9.42 4.08
CA LYS A 95 -5.78 8.58 5.27
C LYS A 95 -5.65 7.10 4.95
N LEU A 96 -6.34 6.63 3.92
CA LEU A 96 -6.28 5.26 3.43
C LEU A 96 -5.08 5.03 2.50
N ASN A 97 -4.28 6.07 2.25
CA ASN A 97 -3.11 6.02 1.37
C ASN A 97 -3.47 5.51 -0.04
N THR A 98 -4.63 5.94 -0.55
CA THR A 98 -5.02 5.64 -1.92
C THR A 98 -4.10 6.35 -2.90
N ALA A 99 -3.90 5.75 -4.05
CA ALA A 99 -2.96 6.24 -5.04
C ALA A 99 -3.44 7.50 -5.74
N ASP A 100 -4.76 7.59 -6.01
CA ASP A 100 -5.38 8.75 -6.64
C ASP A 100 -6.89 8.82 -6.37
N TYR A 101 -7.50 9.98 -6.73
CA TYR A 101 -8.92 10.25 -6.55
C TYR A 101 -9.47 11.08 -7.71
N PHE A 102 -10.51 10.58 -8.40
CA PHE A 102 -11.14 11.20 -9.54
C PHE A 102 -12.61 11.55 -9.27
N VAL A 103 -13.06 12.70 -9.77
CA VAL A 103 -14.46 13.16 -9.71
C VAL A 103 -15.09 13.05 -11.09
N LYS A 104 -16.19 12.29 -11.19
CA LYS A 104 -16.96 12.16 -12.45
C LYS A 104 -17.67 13.46 -12.81
N PRO A 105 -17.67 13.90 -14.09
CA PRO A 105 -16.88 13.37 -15.18
C PRO A 105 -15.41 13.83 -15.07
N PHE A 106 -14.46 12.97 -15.39
CA PHE A 106 -13.03 13.24 -15.41
C PHE A 106 -12.49 13.19 -16.83
N ASP A 107 -11.33 13.76 -17.04
CA ASP A 107 -10.62 13.74 -18.30
C ASP A 107 -9.95 12.38 -18.52
N ASP A 108 -10.14 11.80 -19.72
CA ASP A 108 -9.62 10.48 -20.04
C ASP A 108 -8.09 10.46 -20.08
N GLU A 109 -7.45 11.52 -20.55
CA GLU A 109 -5.99 11.58 -20.64
C GLU A 109 -5.37 11.66 -19.24
N GLU A 110 -6.00 12.45 -18.33
CA GLU A 110 -5.59 12.54 -16.93
C GLU A 110 -5.73 11.18 -16.24
N PHE A 111 -6.85 10.50 -16.46
CA PHE A 111 -7.10 9.18 -15.92
C PHE A 111 -6.10 8.13 -16.46
N TYR A 112 -5.84 8.13 -17.76
CA TYR A 112 -4.85 7.21 -18.37
C TYR A 112 -3.43 7.50 -17.88
N ALA A 113 -3.07 8.76 -17.69
CA ALA A 113 -1.77 9.16 -17.14
C ALA A 113 -1.58 8.64 -15.70
N ALA A 114 -2.63 8.73 -14.88
CA ALA A 114 -2.62 8.20 -13.51
C ALA A 114 -2.46 6.67 -13.49
N ILE A 115 -3.22 5.94 -14.33
CA ILE A 115 -3.11 4.48 -14.44
C ILE A 115 -1.71 4.07 -14.92
N ARG A 116 -1.15 4.72 -15.94
CA ARG A 116 0.20 4.43 -16.44
C ARG A 116 1.25 4.63 -15.36
N LYS A 117 1.22 5.77 -14.67
CA LYS A 117 2.11 6.06 -13.55
C LYS A 117 2.01 5.00 -12.45
N MET A 118 0.80 4.53 -12.19
CA MET A 118 0.55 3.49 -11.20
C MET A 118 1.10 2.13 -11.64
N ALA A 119 0.87 1.78 -12.91
CA ALA A 119 1.41 0.54 -13.48
C ALA A 119 2.94 0.51 -13.44
N GLU A 120 3.60 1.61 -13.80
CA GLU A 120 5.05 1.75 -13.70
C GLU A 120 5.53 1.60 -12.25
N ARG A 121 4.86 2.23 -11.30
CA ARG A 121 5.18 2.13 -9.87
C ARG A 121 5.05 0.71 -9.34
N ILE A 122 3.98 0.00 -9.73
CA ILE A 122 3.75 -1.39 -9.34
C ILE A 122 4.81 -2.31 -9.96
N GLU A 123 5.12 -2.14 -11.25
CA GLU A 123 6.15 -2.93 -11.92
C GLU A 123 7.56 -2.63 -11.37
N GLN A 124 7.87 -1.39 -11.02
CA GLN A 124 9.11 -1.04 -10.34
C GLN A 124 9.23 -1.70 -8.97
N LYS A 125 8.13 -1.74 -8.19
CA LYS A 125 8.08 -2.49 -6.92
C LYS A 125 8.26 -4.00 -7.12
N ARG A 126 7.79 -4.55 -8.24
CA ARG A 126 7.99 -5.96 -8.61
C ARG A 126 9.40 -6.25 -9.13
N GLY A 127 9.99 -5.30 -9.89
CA GLY A 127 11.33 -5.41 -10.44
C GLY A 127 12.43 -5.07 -9.44
N ALA A 128 12.15 -4.27 -8.43
CA ALA A 128 12.93 -4.21 -7.24
C ALA A 128 12.65 -5.52 -6.49
N GLU A 129 13.43 -6.57 -6.80
CA GLU A 129 13.46 -7.75 -5.93
C GLU A 129 13.66 -7.23 -4.50
N PRO A 130 12.70 -7.47 -3.58
CA PRO A 130 13.06 -7.30 -2.19
C PRO A 130 14.30 -8.18 -1.98
N PRO A 131 15.27 -7.75 -1.18
CA PRO A 131 16.42 -8.59 -0.93
C PRO A 131 15.87 -9.97 -0.61
N LYS A 132 16.29 -11.00 -1.38
CA LYS A 132 15.98 -12.42 -1.12
C LYS A 132 16.69 -12.79 0.18
N THR A 133 16.17 -12.27 1.27
CA THR A 133 16.48 -12.74 2.60
C THR A 133 15.50 -13.88 2.88
N THR A 134 16.05 -15.03 3.16
CA THR A 134 15.34 -16.23 3.65
C THR A 134 14.64 -15.96 5.00
N GLY A 135 14.64 -14.72 5.47
CA GLY A 135 13.94 -14.19 6.63
C GLY A 135 13.21 -12.91 6.19
N GLY A 136 11.92 -12.79 6.48
CA GLY A 136 11.02 -11.77 5.97
C GLY A 136 11.45 -10.31 6.25
N TYR A 137 10.61 -9.37 5.86
CA TYR A 137 10.80 -7.92 6.05
C TYR A 137 11.18 -7.51 7.49
N LEU A 138 10.80 -8.29 8.49
CA LEU A 138 11.23 -8.08 9.86
C LEU A 138 12.73 -8.26 10.03
N GLU A 139 13.29 -9.32 9.44
CA GLU A 139 14.73 -9.59 9.52
C GLU A 139 15.54 -8.49 8.80
N ALA A 140 15.06 -8.06 7.62
CA ALA A 140 15.64 -6.91 6.91
C ALA A 140 15.56 -5.61 7.74
N ALA A 141 14.44 -5.39 8.44
CA ALA A 141 14.29 -4.23 9.33
C ALA A 141 15.22 -4.32 10.55
N VAL A 142 15.37 -5.48 11.14
CA VAL A 142 16.30 -5.74 12.23
C VAL A 142 17.74 -5.49 11.78
N GLN A 143 18.15 -5.99 10.63
CA GLN A 143 19.48 -5.75 10.04
C GLN A 143 19.70 -4.27 9.75
N TYR A 144 18.68 -3.58 9.22
CA TYR A 144 18.76 -2.13 8.99
C TYR A 144 18.96 -1.36 10.29
N VAL A 145 18.21 -1.69 11.33
CA VAL A 145 18.39 -1.08 12.67
C VAL A 145 19.77 -1.36 13.23
N ASP A 146 20.27 -2.60 13.12
CA ASP A 146 21.61 -2.96 13.59
C ASP A 146 22.75 -2.24 12.83
N ALA A 147 22.53 -1.88 11.57
CA ALA A 147 23.49 -1.13 10.77
C ALA A 147 23.43 0.39 11.01
N HIS A 148 22.24 0.93 11.31
CA HIS A 148 21.98 2.37 11.36
C HIS A 148 21.52 2.88 12.74
N TYR A 149 21.67 2.11 13.82
CA TYR A 149 21.16 2.45 15.16
C TYR A 149 21.69 3.79 15.71
N ALA A 150 22.87 4.22 15.26
CA ALA A 150 23.50 5.48 15.67
C ALA A 150 22.94 6.72 14.94
N GLU A 151 22.18 6.52 13.87
CA GLU A 151 21.57 7.56 13.06
C GLU A 151 20.15 7.90 13.57
N GLU A 152 19.62 9.05 13.13
CA GLU A 152 18.20 9.38 13.38
C GLU A 152 17.30 8.57 12.45
N ILE A 153 16.96 7.34 12.83
CA ILE A 153 16.03 6.48 12.11
C ILE A 153 14.68 6.40 12.82
N SER A 154 13.63 6.27 12.03
CA SER A 154 12.24 6.10 12.50
C SER A 154 11.58 4.92 11.78
N ALA A 155 10.42 4.44 12.30
CA ALA A 155 9.63 3.42 11.60
C ALA A 155 9.31 3.83 10.16
N ALA A 156 8.99 5.12 9.93
CA ALA A 156 8.71 5.67 8.61
C ALA A 156 9.93 5.62 7.69
N SER A 157 11.13 6.00 8.18
CA SER A 157 12.35 5.98 7.36
C SER A 157 12.80 4.57 7.00
N VAL A 158 12.70 3.62 7.95
CA VAL A 158 13.02 2.21 7.71
C VAL A 158 12.01 1.56 6.77
N ALA A 159 10.72 1.80 6.98
CA ALA A 159 9.67 1.30 6.08
C ALA A 159 9.89 1.79 4.65
N LYS A 160 10.23 3.08 4.48
CA LYS A 160 10.58 3.66 3.17
C LYS A 160 11.81 2.99 2.56
N ALA A 161 12.85 2.74 3.33
CA ALA A 161 14.06 2.07 2.86
C ALA A 161 13.81 0.62 2.42
N LEU A 162 12.86 -0.05 3.07
CA LEU A 162 12.46 -1.43 2.78
C LEU A 162 11.29 -1.52 1.77
N PHE A 163 10.81 -0.39 1.23
CA PHE A 163 9.69 -0.32 0.30
C PHE A 163 8.39 -0.93 0.82
N ILE A 164 8.13 -0.81 2.14
CA ILE A 164 6.91 -1.26 2.81
C ILE A 164 6.21 -0.08 3.51
N SER A 165 4.95 -0.29 3.94
CA SER A 165 4.27 0.72 4.74
C SER A 165 4.74 0.72 6.19
N GLU A 166 4.74 1.90 6.84
CA GLU A 166 5.06 2.03 8.27
C GLU A 166 4.10 1.19 9.14
N SER A 167 2.81 1.15 8.76
CA SER A 167 1.81 0.36 9.46
C SER A 167 2.13 -1.14 9.40
N TYR A 168 2.59 -1.63 8.24
CA TYR A 168 3.01 -3.02 8.09
C TYR A 168 4.24 -3.33 8.96
N LEU A 169 5.27 -2.49 8.89
CA LEU A 169 6.46 -2.64 9.73
C LEU A 169 6.08 -2.70 11.22
N SER A 170 5.24 -1.78 11.68
CA SER A 170 4.78 -1.72 13.07
C SER A 170 4.00 -2.97 13.49
N LYS A 171 3.15 -3.51 12.58
CA LYS A 171 2.43 -4.78 12.82
C LYS A 171 3.39 -5.97 12.93
N GLN A 172 4.43 -6.03 12.07
CA GLN A 172 5.44 -7.09 12.11
C GLN A 172 6.22 -7.08 13.44
N PHE A 173 6.68 -5.91 13.90
CA PHE A 173 7.36 -5.80 15.20
C PHE A 173 6.48 -6.27 16.36
N ARG A 174 5.20 -5.86 16.37
CA ARG A 174 4.27 -6.31 17.42
C ARG A 174 3.96 -7.79 17.36
N ARG A 175 3.74 -8.34 16.14
CA ARG A 175 3.36 -9.75 15.98
C ARG A 175 4.50 -10.70 16.27
N GLU A 176 5.68 -10.42 15.76
CA GLU A 176 6.81 -11.37 15.81
C GLU A 176 7.75 -11.13 16.99
N LEU A 177 7.93 -9.86 17.41
CA LEU A 177 8.84 -9.51 18.49
C LEU A 177 8.13 -9.02 19.76
N ASN A 178 6.79 -8.94 19.73
CA ASN A 178 5.94 -8.44 20.82
C ASN A 178 6.40 -7.07 21.38
N THR A 179 6.95 -6.21 20.51
CA THR A 179 7.47 -4.89 20.85
C THR A 179 7.15 -3.87 19.75
N SER A 180 7.25 -2.58 20.03
CA SER A 180 7.19 -1.54 19.02
C SER A 180 8.56 -1.32 18.37
N PHE A 181 8.58 -0.74 17.16
CA PHE A 181 9.83 -0.35 16.49
C PHE A 181 10.70 0.56 17.37
N SER A 182 10.09 1.55 18.03
CA SER A 182 10.81 2.52 18.87
C SER A 182 11.42 1.85 20.11
N GLU A 183 10.72 0.93 20.75
CA GLU A 183 11.24 0.15 21.87
C GLU A 183 12.39 -0.75 21.43
N TYR A 184 12.26 -1.40 20.27
CA TYR A 184 13.31 -2.24 19.70
C TYR A 184 14.57 -1.41 19.37
N LEU A 185 14.42 -0.26 18.72
CA LEU A 185 15.53 0.65 18.44
C LEU A 185 16.25 1.11 19.71
N ASN A 186 15.49 1.48 20.75
CA ASN A 186 16.06 1.85 22.04
C ASN A 186 16.80 0.68 22.69
N TYR A 187 16.24 -0.52 22.64
CA TYR A 187 16.92 -1.72 23.13
C TYR A 187 18.28 -1.94 22.42
N VAL A 188 18.31 -1.84 21.10
CA VAL A 188 19.55 -1.98 20.32
C VAL A 188 20.58 -0.90 20.73
N ARG A 189 20.15 0.35 20.85
CA ARG A 189 21.01 1.47 21.27
C ARG A 189 21.60 1.24 22.66
N ILE A 190 20.79 0.85 23.63
CA ILE A 190 21.26 0.55 25.00
C ILE A 190 22.23 -0.62 24.99
N ARG A 191 21.91 -1.71 24.30
CA ARG A 191 22.76 -2.88 24.18
C ARG A 191 24.12 -2.54 23.57
N ARG A 192 24.15 -1.73 22.50
CA ARG A 192 25.38 -1.28 21.85
C ARG A 192 26.19 -0.35 22.73
N SER A 193 25.54 0.57 23.45
CA SER A 193 26.20 1.45 24.44
C SER A 193 26.85 0.65 25.55
N MET A 194 26.17 -0.37 26.08
CA MET A 194 26.74 -1.26 27.10
C MET A 194 27.95 -2.07 26.57
N GLN A 195 27.93 -2.49 25.30
CA GLN A 195 29.06 -3.17 24.66
C GLN A 195 30.26 -2.24 24.52
N LEU A 196 30.03 -0.99 24.08
CA LEU A 196 31.08 0.02 23.97
C LEU A 196 31.70 0.36 25.33
N LEU A 197 30.92 0.56 26.37
CA LEU A 197 31.37 0.80 27.73
C LEU A 197 32.23 -0.35 28.32
N ARG A 198 31.90 -1.60 27.94
CA ARG A 198 32.69 -2.78 28.35
C ARG A 198 33.98 -2.95 27.54
N ALA A 199 34.00 -2.50 26.28
CA ALA A 199 35.15 -2.63 25.39
C ALA A 199 36.14 -1.48 25.49
N THR A 200 35.69 -0.34 25.97
CA THR A 200 36.51 0.84 26.22
C THR A 200 36.47 1.09 27.73
N ASP A 201 37.63 1.17 28.40
CA ASP A 201 37.74 1.57 29.83
C ASP A 201 37.25 3.03 30.06
N MET A 202 36.20 3.45 29.41
CA MET A 202 35.57 4.75 29.62
C MET A 202 34.84 4.73 30.96
N MET A 203 35.43 5.35 31.95
CA MET A 203 34.75 5.70 33.20
C MET A 203 33.55 6.59 32.91
N VAL A 204 32.39 6.24 33.47
CA VAL A 204 31.17 7.07 33.51
C VAL A 204 31.38 8.23 34.47
#